data_dcf2982f44bcf3c3663f3415002cb638
#
_entry.id   dcf2982f44bcf3c3663f3415002cb638
#
_cell.length_a   1.000
_cell.length_b   1.000
_cell.length_c   1.000
_cell.angle_alpha   90.00
_cell.angle_beta   90.00
_cell.angle_gamma   90.00
#
_symmetry.space_group_name_H-M   'P 1'
#
loop_
_entity.id
_entity.type
_entity.pdbx_description
1 polymer ?
#
loop_
_entity_poly.entity_id
_entity_poly.type
_entity_poly.pdbx_seq_one_letter_code
_entity_poly.pdbx_strand_id
1 'polypeptide(L)'
;MEDESTGPSAKQKNSGETEKDDTSNDDGDDDFNPTLAAMETEIKPKVLKTVLNLTKEYSKLIKYQKDKLNCVLNSQIFSSAKEKSYDKIVKDILENIKSLQLSPSVLEELVQKHYVENKKIISLEGNLLRLAMDQKIPRSEFIKFYIGNEINPNLKKFLDTNSAWKQFFSKNKDQFKDIRERLIEISEKLGMSVTDFKKLVSRIQKGEKES
;
A
#
# COMPACT_ATOMS: atom_id res chain seq x y z
N MET A 1 -13.54 -69.24 6.50
CA MET A 1 -15.01 -69.41 6.52
C MET A 1 -15.44 -68.17 5.78
N GLU A 2 -15.47 -68.24 4.41
CA GLU A 2 -16.63 -68.76 3.67
C GLU A 2 -17.80 -67.77 3.80
N ASP A 3 -18.46 -67.22 2.83
CA ASP A 3 -18.66 -67.55 1.39
C ASP A 3 -19.34 -66.32 0.77
N GLU A 4 -18.97 -65.84 -0.40
CA GLU A 4 -19.64 -66.09 -1.69
C GLU A 4 -21.16 -65.80 -1.65
N SER A 5 -21.85 -65.15 -2.57
CA SER A 5 -21.72 -65.25 -4.02
C SER A 5 -22.78 -64.33 -4.70
N THR A 6 -22.38 -63.84 -5.81
CA THR A 6 -23.08 -63.87 -7.14
C THR A 6 -24.28 -62.97 -7.41
N GLY A 7 -24.11 -62.15 -8.51
CA GLY A 7 -25.15 -61.63 -9.36
C GLY A 7 -25.84 -62.73 -10.24
N PRO A 8 -26.56 -62.49 -11.29
CA PRO A 8 -26.36 -61.50 -12.37
C PRO A 8 -27.64 -61.05 -13.14
N SER A 9 -27.40 -60.09 -14.09
CA SER A 9 -27.91 -60.14 -15.50
C SER A 9 -29.33 -59.69 -15.87
N ALA A 10 -29.45 -58.62 -16.58
CA ALA A 10 -29.73 -58.43 -18.02
C ALA A 10 -31.19 -58.59 -18.52
N LYS A 11 -31.62 -57.66 -19.28
CA LYS A 11 -32.19 -57.60 -20.65
C LYS A 11 -33.27 -56.53 -20.81
N GLN A 12 -33.00 -55.49 -21.56
CA GLN A 12 -33.42 -55.23 -22.96
C GLN A 12 -34.93 -55.39 -23.27
N LYS A 13 -35.55 -54.32 -23.73
CA LYS A 13 -36.17 -54.02 -25.05
C LYS A 13 -37.23 -52.91 -24.85
N ASN A 14 -37.19 -51.86 -25.50
CA ASN A 14 -37.38 -51.41 -26.89
C ASN A 14 -38.84 -50.96 -27.18
N SER A 15 -38.87 -49.79 -27.79
CA SER A 15 -39.87 -49.27 -28.77
C SER A 15 -41.12 -48.55 -28.24
N GLY A 16 -41.27 -47.36 -28.85
CA GLY A 16 -42.56 -46.75 -29.08
C GLY A 16 -42.49 -45.23 -29.24
N GLU A 17 -42.30 -44.76 -30.46
CA GLU A 17 -42.58 -43.41 -30.93
C GLU A 17 -43.96 -42.93 -30.52
N THR A 18 -44.06 -41.65 -30.14
CA THR A 18 -45.08 -40.76 -30.73
C THR A 18 -44.70 -39.31 -30.47
N GLU A 19 -44.50 -38.60 -31.56
CA GLU A 19 -44.48 -37.14 -31.65
C GLU A 19 -45.72 -36.51 -31.03
N LYS A 20 -45.55 -35.45 -30.27
CA LYS A 20 -46.44 -34.30 -30.26
C LYS A 20 -45.70 -33.03 -30.03
N ASP A 21 -45.60 -32.32 -31.08
CA ASP A 21 -45.50 -30.90 -31.28
C ASP A 21 -46.24 -30.15 -30.16
N ASP A 22 -45.50 -29.35 -29.38
CA ASP A 22 -46.10 -28.24 -28.65
C ASP A 22 -45.09 -27.07 -28.70
N THR A 23 -45.28 -26.26 -29.73
CA THR A 23 -44.75 -24.93 -29.90
C THR A 23 -45.30 -24.05 -28.76
N SER A 24 -44.51 -23.79 -27.73
CA SER A 24 -44.69 -22.62 -26.93
C SER A 24 -43.49 -21.70 -27.13
N ASN A 25 -43.73 -20.66 -27.92
CA ASN A 25 -42.96 -19.45 -27.96
C ASN A 25 -42.69 -18.98 -26.52
N ASP A 26 -41.44 -19.05 -26.09
CA ASP A 26 -40.89 -18.22 -25.07
C ASP A 26 -39.84 -17.31 -25.70
N ASP A 27 -40.35 -16.43 -26.57
CA ASP A 27 -39.66 -15.25 -27.06
C ASP A 27 -39.74 -14.18 -25.97
N GLY A 28 -38.70 -14.01 -25.20
CA GLY A 28 -38.62 -12.77 -24.46
C GLY A 28 -37.90 -12.81 -23.10
N ASP A 29 -36.63 -13.12 -23.05
CA ASP A 29 -35.75 -12.55 -22.05
C ASP A 29 -34.23 -12.89 -22.22
N ASP A 30 -33.78 -13.29 -23.40
CA ASP A 30 -32.40 -13.69 -23.64
C ASP A 30 -31.53 -12.55 -24.22
N ASP A 31 -32.06 -11.34 -24.28
CA ASP A 31 -31.40 -10.18 -24.92
C ASP A 31 -30.59 -9.30 -23.93
N PHE A 32 -30.47 -9.68 -22.67
CA PHE A 32 -29.82 -8.84 -21.64
C PHE A 32 -28.62 -9.48 -20.93
N ASN A 33 -28.14 -10.62 -21.36
CA ASN A 33 -26.95 -11.22 -20.76
C ASN A 33 -25.78 -11.19 -21.75
N PRO A 34 -25.03 -10.04 -21.82
CA PRO A 34 -23.88 -9.98 -22.71
C PRO A 34 -22.90 -11.08 -22.33
N THR A 35 -22.49 -11.86 -23.31
CA THR A 35 -21.51 -12.94 -23.10
C THR A 35 -20.26 -12.34 -22.41
N LEU A 36 -19.60 -13.12 -21.54
CA LEU A 36 -18.38 -12.70 -20.84
C LEU A 36 -17.34 -12.11 -21.81
N ALA A 37 -17.23 -12.67 -23.00
CA ALA A 37 -16.36 -12.19 -24.07
C ALA A 37 -16.75 -10.80 -24.61
N ALA A 38 -18.06 -10.52 -24.73
CA ALA A 38 -18.54 -9.20 -25.13
C ALA A 38 -18.25 -8.15 -24.06
N MET A 39 -18.49 -8.48 -22.79
CA MET A 39 -18.13 -7.62 -21.65
C MET A 39 -16.62 -7.34 -21.59
N GLU A 40 -15.79 -8.36 -21.77
CA GLU A 40 -14.33 -8.19 -21.81
C GLU A 40 -13.90 -7.25 -22.94
N THR A 41 -14.47 -7.42 -24.13
CA THR A 41 -14.18 -6.59 -25.31
C THR A 41 -14.54 -5.12 -25.07
N GLU A 42 -15.60 -4.83 -24.34
CA GLU A 42 -16.02 -3.48 -24.01
C GLU A 42 -15.16 -2.84 -22.89
N ILE A 43 -14.83 -3.61 -21.85
CA ILE A 43 -14.14 -3.11 -20.67
C ILE A 43 -12.63 -2.95 -20.93
N LYS A 44 -12.02 -3.88 -21.66
CA LYS A 44 -10.58 -3.91 -21.91
C LYS A 44 -9.99 -2.59 -22.45
N PRO A 45 -10.55 -1.92 -23.46
CA PRO A 45 -10.01 -0.63 -23.93
C PRO A 45 -10.12 0.48 -22.86
N LYS A 46 -11.18 0.46 -22.04
CA LYS A 46 -11.36 1.43 -20.94
C LYS A 46 -10.28 1.23 -19.88
N VAL A 47 -10.03 0.00 -19.46
CA VAL A 47 -8.99 -0.35 -18.50
C VAL A 47 -7.60 0.01 -19.03
N LEU A 48 -7.28 -0.36 -20.27
CA LEU A 48 -5.99 -0.02 -20.88
C LEU A 48 -5.74 1.48 -20.92
N LYS A 49 -6.76 2.27 -21.29
CA LYS A 49 -6.67 3.74 -21.28
C LYS A 49 -6.39 4.28 -19.87
N THR A 50 -7.08 3.76 -18.86
CA THR A 50 -6.87 4.15 -17.45
C THR A 50 -5.46 3.80 -16.98
N VAL A 51 -4.97 2.61 -17.29
CA VAL A 51 -3.59 2.17 -16.94
C VAL A 51 -2.53 3.06 -17.62
N LEU A 52 -2.73 3.42 -18.90
CA LEU A 52 -1.82 4.34 -19.60
C LEU A 52 -1.79 5.73 -18.96
N ASN A 53 -2.94 6.24 -18.53
CA ASN A 53 -3.02 7.51 -17.80
C ASN A 53 -2.31 7.41 -16.45
N LEU A 54 -2.57 6.34 -15.69
CA LEU A 54 -1.90 6.07 -14.42
C LEU A 54 -0.38 6.03 -14.57
N THR A 55 0.14 5.39 -15.61
CA THR A 55 1.59 5.33 -15.86
C THR A 55 2.19 6.71 -16.06
N LYS A 56 1.50 7.59 -16.81
CA LYS A 56 1.95 8.97 -17.02
C LYS A 56 1.93 9.80 -15.74
N GLU A 57 0.83 9.74 -14.99
CA GLU A 57 0.69 10.49 -13.73
C GLU A 57 1.64 9.96 -12.65
N TYR A 58 1.84 8.64 -12.56
CA TYR A 58 2.80 8.02 -11.67
C TYR A 58 4.24 8.47 -11.95
N SER A 59 4.63 8.59 -13.22
CA SER A 59 5.96 9.10 -13.59
C SER A 59 6.18 10.55 -13.13
N LYS A 60 5.13 11.38 -13.13
CA LYS A 60 5.18 12.73 -12.58
C LYS A 60 5.23 12.70 -11.05
N LEU A 61 4.40 11.86 -10.42
CA LEU A 61 4.36 11.70 -8.97
C LEU A 61 5.74 11.37 -8.40
N ILE A 62 6.45 10.39 -8.97
CA ILE A 62 7.80 10.00 -8.53
C ILE A 62 8.77 11.19 -8.55
N LYS A 63 8.70 12.04 -9.58
CA LYS A 63 9.57 13.23 -9.64
C LYS A 63 9.29 14.18 -8.49
N TYR A 64 8.01 14.48 -8.22
CA TYR A 64 7.63 15.35 -7.10
C TYR A 64 7.97 14.74 -5.74
N GLN A 65 7.82 13.43 -5.57
CA GLN A 65 8.21 12.72 -4.34
C GLN A 65 9.71 12.82 -4.10
N LYS A 66 10.54 12.59 -5.13
CA LYS A 66 11.99 12.76 -5.04
C LYS A 66 12.39 14.18 -4.69
N ASP A 67 11.78 15.17 -5.33
CA ASP A 67 12.02 16.59 -5.02
C ASP A 67 11.64 16.91 -3.57
N LYS A 68 10.47 16.43 -3.11
CA LYS A 68 10.00 16.65 -1.73
C LYS A 68 10.94 15.99 -0.71
N LEU A 69 11.35 14.75 -0.96
CA LEU A 69 12.31 14.05 -0.10
C LEU A 69 13.67 14.75 -0.07
N ASN A 70 14.18 15.20 -1.21
CA ASN A 70 15.43 15.97 -1.30
C ASN A 70 15.33 17.28 -0.50
N CYS A 71 14.20 17.97 -0.54
CA CYS A 71 14.00 19.15 0.28
C CYS A 71 14.12 18.84 1.78
N VAL A 72 13.51 17.73 2.24
CA VAL A 72 13.60 17.30 3.64
C VAL A 72 15.04 16.94 4.01
N LEU A 73 15.75 16.18 3.16
CA LEU A 73 17.15 15.77 3.39
C LEU A 73 18.12 16.96 3.44
N ASN A 74 17.81 18.04 2.70
CA ASN A 74 18.62 19.24 2.67
C ASN A 74 18.10 20.37 3.59
N SER A 75 17.09 20.10 4.43
CA SER A 75 16.42 21.11 5.27
C SER A 75 15.90 22.31 4.47
N GLN A 76 15.43 22.07 3.25
CA GLN A 76 14.83 23.08 2.37
C GLN A 76 13.31 22.99 2.46
N ILE A 77 12.64 24.11 2.17
CA ILE A 77 11.18 24.16 2.14
C ILE A 77 10.69 23.73 0.75
N PHE A 78 9.78 22.78 0.70
CA PHE A 78 9.12 22.40 -0.55
C PHE A 78 8.17 23.53 -0.98
N SER A 79 8.27 23.98 -2.22
CA SER A 79 7.48 25.12 -2.72
C SER A 79 5.98 24.83 -2.69
N SER A 80 5.18 25.77 -2.20
CA SER A 80 3.72 25.67 -2.13
C SER A 80 3.06 25.44 -3.51
N ALA A 81 3.64 25.99 -4.58
CA ALA A 81 3.18 25.73 -5.94
C ALA A 81 3.39 24.27 -6.36
N LYS A 82 4.55 23.69 -6.02
CA LYS A 82 4.84 22.27 -6.25
C LYS A 82 3.94 21.37 -5.38
N GLU A 83 3.62 21.77 -4.16
CA GLU A 83 2.73 21.03 -3.27
C GLU A 83 1.31 20.93 -3.82
N LYS A 84 0.74 22.04 -4.31
CA LYS A 84 -0.57 22.04 -4.99
C LYS A 84 -0.58 21.14 -6.23
N SER A 85 0.51 21.15 -7.01
CA SER A 85 0.63 20.29 -8.20
C SER A 85 0.73 18.82 -7.81
N TYR A 86 1.46 18.50 -6.75
CA TYR A 86 1.56 17.17 -6.17
C TYR A 86 0.19 16.64 -5.70
N ASP A 87 -0.54 17.45 -4.94
CA ASP A 87 -1.87 17.09 -4.43
C ASP A 87 -2.88 16.85 -5.57
N LYS A 88 -2.80 17.64 -6.65
CA LYS A 88 -3.62 17.41 -7.83
C LYS A 88 -3.32 16.06 -8.47
N ILE A 89 -2.04 15.75 -8.70
CA ILE A 89 -1.63 14.46 -9.29
C ILE A 89 -2.08 13.29 -8.40
N VAL A 90 -1.96 13.41 -7.08
CA VAL A 90 -2.43 12.39 -6.14
C VAL A 90 -3.94 12.16 -6.27
N LYS A 91 -4.74 13.24 -6.41
CA LYS A 91 -6.20 13.14 -6.62
C LYS A 91 -6.52 12.44 -7.94
N ASP A 92 -5.88 12.87 -9.04
CA ASP A 92 -6.09 12.29 -10.37
C ASP A 92 -5.75 10.78 -10.38
N ILE A 93 -4.66 10.37 -9.72
CA ILE A 93 -4.28 8.97 -9.55
C ILE A 93 -5.33 8.20 -8.74
N LEU A 94 -5.80 8.76 -7.62
CA LEU A 94 -6.81 8.12 -6.77
C LEU A 94 -8.13 7.89 -7.52
N GLU A 95 -8.58 8.85 -8.31
CA GLU A 95 -9.78 8.72 -9.14
C GLU A 95 -9.62 7.61 -10.19
N ASN A 96 -8.48 7.56 -10.87
CA ASN A 96 -8.16 6.51 -11.84
C ASN A 96 -8.09 5.12 -11.18
N ILE A 97 -7.46 4.99 -9.98
CA ILE A 97 -7.38 3.71 -9.26
C ILE A 97 -8.78 3.25 -8.80
N LYS A 98 -9.62 4.18 -8.31
CA LYS A 98 -11.00 3.85 -7.94
C LYS A 98 -11.80 3.32 -9.12
N SER A 99 -11.58 3.86 -10.33
CA SER A 99 -12.27 3.40 -11.53
C SER A 99 -11.87 1.97 -11.96
N LEU A 100 -10.72 1.47 -11.52
CA LEU A 100 -10.24 0.12 -11.83
C LEU A 100 -10.86 -0.97 -10.95
N GLN A 101 -11.50 -0.62 -9.84
CA GLN A 101 -12.12 -1.57 -8.91
C GLN A 101 -11.19 -2.74 -8.56
N LEU A 102 -10.07 -2.43 -7.91
CA LEU A 102 -9.08 -3.44 -7.53
C LEU A 102 -9.70 -4.53 -6.64
N SER A 103 -9.27 -5.77 -6.85
CA SER A 103 -9.74 -6.88 -6.04
C SER A 103 -9.32 -6.73 -4.57
N PRO A 104 -10.14 -7.20 -3.60
CA PRO A 104 -9.82 -7.13 -2.19
C PRO A 104 -8.46 -7.75 -1.83
N SER A 105 -8.10 -8.88 -2.45
CA SER A 105 -6.83 -9.56 -2.22
C SER A 105 -5.62 -8.70 -2.58
N VAL A 106 -5.70 -7.93 -3.68
CA VAL A 106 -4.63 -6.99 -4.07
C VAL A 106 -4.52 -5.84 -3.07
N LEU A 107 -5.65 -5.33 -2.57
CA LEU A 107 -5.66 -4.29 -1.55
C LEU A 107 -5.03 -4.78 -0.25
N GLU A 108 -5.38 -5.97 0.22
CA GLU A 108 -4.78 -6.60 1.40
C GLU A 108 -3.26 -6.77 1.24
N GLU A 109 -2.80 -7.27 0.10
CA GLU A 109 -1.37 -7.42 -0.17
C GLU A 109 -0.62 -6.07 -0.10
N LEU A 110 -1.20 -5.01 -0.67
CA LEU A 110 -0.64 -3.66 -0.62
C LEU A 110 -0.56 -3.14 0.82
N VAL A 111 -1.62 -3.33 1.60
CA VAL A 111 -1.67 -2.93 3.02
C VAL A 111 -0.62 -3.68 3.83
N GLN A 112 -0.48 -4.99 3.64
CA GLN A 112 0.54 -5.79 4.33
C GLN A 112 1.96 -5.33 4.00
N LYS A 113 2.25 -4.98 2.74
CA LYS A 113 3.56 -4.40 2.37
C LYS A 113 3.85 -3.11 3.15
N HIS A 114 2.86 -2.23 3.33
CA HIS A 114 3.02 -1.02 4.13
C HIS A 114 3.27 -1.33 5.61
N TYR A 115 2.58 -2.30 6.19
CA TYR A 115 2.79 -2.70 7.58
C TYR A 115 4.17 -3.31 7.81
N VAL A 116 4.70 -4.09 6.88
CA VAL A 116 6.06 -4.64 6.98
C VAL A 116 7.11 -3.52 7.03
N GLU A 117 7.01 -2.53 6.15
CA GLU A 117 7.95 -1.39 6.16
C GLU A 117 7.76 -0.52 7.41
N ASN A 118 6.53 -0.30 7.86
CA ASN A 118 6.26 0.43 9.11
C ASN A 118 6.85 -0.28 10.33
N LYS A 119 6.79 -1.60 10.39
CA LYS A 119 7.41 -2.39 11.49
C LYS A 119 8.93 -2.19 11.53
N LYS A 120 9.60 -2.12 10.38
CA LYS A 120 11.04 -1.82 10.31
C LYS A 120 11.35 -0.44 10.87
N ILE A 121 10.59 0.59 10.47
CA ILE A 121 10.74 1.95 10.97
C ILE A 121 10.56 2.00 12.49
N ILE A 122 9.46 1.42 12.99
CA ILE A 122 9.18 1.40 14.44
C ILE A 122 10.30 0.70 15.22
N SER A 123 10.86 -0.38 14.68
CA SER A 123 11.99 -1.09 15.31
C SER A 123 13.23 -0.21 15.41
N LEU A 124 13.59 0.47 14.33
CA LEU A 124 14.75 1.39 14.29
C LEU A 124 14.58 2.56 15.27
N GLU A 125 13.40 3.18 15.28
CA GLU A 125 13.09 4.28 16.21
C GLU A 125 13.00 3.83 17.67
N GLY A 126 12.48 2.62 17.91
CA GLY A 126 12.44 2.02 19.23
C GLY A 126 13.85 1.77 19.78
N ASN A 127 14.79 1.35 18.94
CA ASN A 127 16.19 1.21 19.32
C ASN A 127 16.80 2.57 19.65
N LEU A 128 16.55 3.58 18.81
CA LEU A 128 17.06 4.92 19.05
C LEU A 128 16.51 5.53 20.34
N LEU A 129 15.22 5.34 20.62
CA LEU A 129 14.59 5.77 21.86
C LEU A 129 15.23 5.09 23.09
N ARG A 130 15.51 3.76 23.02
CA ARG A 130 16.19 3.06 24.11
C ARG A 130 17.57 3.64 24.39
N LEU A 131 18.37 3.86 23.33
CA LEU A 131 19.68 4.49 23.47
C LEU A 131 19.59 5.89 24.11
N ALA A 132 18.56 6.67 23.80
CA ALA A 132 18.34 7.98 24.40
C ALA A 132 17.96 7.87 25.89
N MET A 133 17.07 6.93 26.24
CA MET A 133 16.66 6.70 27.63
C MET A 133 17.83 6.21 28.49
N ASP A 134 18.73 5.40 27.97
CA ASP A 134 19.95 4.96 28.65
C ASP A 134 20.88 6.15 29.00
N GLN A 135 20.80 7.24 28.25
CA GLN A 135 21.50 8.50 28.55
C GLN A 135 20.63 9.49 29.36
N LYS A 136 19.57 9.00 30.02
CA LYS A 136 18.67 9.80 30.89
C LYS A 136 17.87 10.87 30.15
N ILE A 137 17.65 10.72 28.83
CA ILE A 137 16.75 11.58 28.08
C ILE A 137 15.33 11.05 28.25
N PRO A 138 14.38 11.85 28.79
CA PRO A 138 13.00 11.42 28.98
C PRO A 138 12.34 11.10 27.63
N ARG A 139 11.52 10.06 27.59
CA ARG A 139 10.78 9.66 26.38
C ARG A 139 9.98 10.83 25.76
N SER A 140 9.32 11.62 26.60
CA SER A 140 8.51 12.77 26.15
C SER A 140 9.37 13.84 25.47
N GLU A 141 10.57 14.10 25.99
CA GLU A 141 11.52 15.02 25.40
C GLU A 141 12.05 14.47 24.07
N PHE A 142 12.44 13.20 24.04
CA PHE A 142 12.89 12.55 22.80
C PHE A 142 11.82 12.66 21.70
N ILE A 143 10.59 12.28 22.00
CA ILE A 143 9.48 12.31 21.03
C ILE A 143 9.25 13.74 20.52
N LYS A 144 9.25 14.74 21.39
CA LYS A 144 9.03 16.14 21.03
C LYS A 144 10.04 16.67 20.01
N PHE A 145 11.30 16.28 20.12
CA PHE A 145 12.36 16.77 19.24
C PHE A 145 12.62 15.88 18.03
N TYR A 146 12.32 14.59 18.14
CA TYR A 146 12.61 13.61 17.12
C TYR A 146 11.53 13.53 16.03
N ILE A 147 10.26 13.55 16.41
CA ILE A 147 9.15 13.45 15.44
C ILE A 147 9.17 14.64 14.48
N GLY A 148 9.18 14.33 13.20
CA GLY A 148 9.28 15.31 12.11
C GLY A 148 10.71 15.68 11.72
N ASN A 149 11.70 15.21 12.49
CA ASN A 149 13.12 15.45 12.26
C ASN A 149 13.94 14.17 12.07
N GLU A 150 13.30 13.04 11.85
CA GLU A 150 13.92 11.71 11.81
C GLU A 150 15.11 11.63 10.85
N ILE A 151 14.97 12.28 9.70
CA ILE A 151 16.00 12.33 8.65
C ILE A 151 16.61 13.72 8.45
N ASN A 152 16.28 14.69 9.33
CA ASN A 152 16.79 16.05 9.23
C ASN A 152 18.32 16.07 9.52
N PRO A 153 19.16 16.59 8.62
CA PRO A 153 20.61 16.62 8.83
C PRO A 153 21.03 17.56 9.97
N ASN A 154 20.19 18.54 10.32
CA ASN A 154 20.45 19.51 11.37
C ASN A 154 19.96 19.06 12.75
N LEU A 155 19.38 17.86 12.90
CA LEU A 155 18.83 17.39 14.18
C LEU A 155 19.84 17.55 15.33
N LYS A 156 21.10 17.15 15.13
CA LYS A 156 22.15 17.30 16.15
C LYS A 156 22.33 18.75 16.59
N LYS A 157 22.29 19.72 15.67
CA LYS A 157 22.49 21.13 16.00
C LYS A 157 21.38 21.68 16.90
N PHE A 158 20.13 21.23 16.70
CA PHE A 158 19.00 21.65 17.56
C PHE A 158 19.09 21.10 18.98
N LEU A 159 19.73 19.96 19.16
CA LEU A 159 19.76 19.21 20.41
C LEU A 159 21.04 19.45 21.22
N ASP A 160 22.03 20.15 20.66
CA ASP A 160 23.36 20.36 21.27
C ASP A 160 23.34 21.33 22.45
N THR A 161 22.16 21.82 22.83
CA THR A 161 21.99 22.77 23.97
C THR A 161 21.94 22.10 25.33
N ASN A 162 21.64 20.79 25.41
CA ASN A 162 21.47 20.03 26.63
C ASN A 162 22.64 19.03 26.83
N SER A 163 23.17 18.94 28.05
CA SER A 163 24.28 18.04 28.38
C SER A 163 23.95 16.56 28.16
N ALA A 164 22.72 16.13 28.41
CA ALA A 164 22.28 14.75 28.18
C ALA A 164 22.31 14.40 26.66
N TRP A 165 21.86 15.31 25.79
CA TRP A 165 21.92 15.13 24.35
C TRP A 165 23.36 15.13 23.81
N LYS A 166 24.24 15.97 24.38
CA LYS A 166 25.67 15.94 24.03
C LYS A 166 26.31 14.61 24.38
N GLN A 167 26.00 14.06 25.55
CA GLN A 167 26.46 12.73 25.95
C GLN A 167 25.89 11.62 25.04
N PHE A 168 24.60 11.72 24.72
CA PHE A 168 23.95 10.78 23.79
C PHE A 168 24.66 10.74 22.45
N PHE A 169 24.88 11.87 21.80
CA PHE A 169 25.55 11.93 20.51
C PHE A 169 27.02 11.54 20.58
N SER A 170 27.70 11.82 21.70
CA SER A 170 29.09 11.41 21.87
C SER A 170 29.25 9.91 22.03
N LYS A 171 28.41 9.28 22.88
CA LYS A 171 28.50 7.85 23.19
C LYS A 171 27.91 6.95 22.11
N ASN A 172 26.84 7.39 21.43
CA ASN A 172 26.08 6.57 20.49
C ASN A 172 26.20 7.08 19.04
N LYS A 173 27.30 7.76 18.70
CA LYS A 173 27.49 8.41 17.39
C LYS A 173 27.31 7.44 16.23
N ASP A 174 27.94 6.28 16.28
CA ASP A 174 27.93 5.32 15.19
C ASP A 174 26.57 4.62 15.07
N GLN A 175 25.94 4.26 16.18
CA GLN A 175 24.61 3.67 16.20
C GLN A 175 23.55 4.65 15.72
N PHE A 176 23.66 5.92 16.15
CA PHE A 176 22.76 6.97 15.66
C PHE A 176 22.89 7.18 14.16
N LYS A 177 24.14 7.19 13.65
CA LYS A 177 24.42 7.33 12.23
C LYS A 177 23.85 6.14 11.42
N ASP A 178 24.12 4.90 11.85
CA ASP A 178 23.60 3.69 11.21
C ASP A 178 22.07 3.66 11.14
N ILE A 179 21.39 3.95 12.27
CA ILE A 179 19.94 3.99 12.31
C ILE A 179 19.40 5.06 11.36
N ARG A 180 20.01 6.24 11.35
CA ARG A 180 19.61 7.34 10.47
C ARG A 180 19.81 7.00 8.99
N GLU A 181 20.92 6.38 8.62
CA GLU A 181 21.20 5.94 7.26
C GLU A 181 20.14 4.93 6.80
N ARG A 182 19.80 3.94 7.63
CA ARG A 182 18.73 2.98 7.33
C ARG A 182 17.36 3.63 7.18
N LEU A 183 17.04 4.65 7.99
CA LEU A 183 15.80 5.41 7.85
C LEU A 183 15.77 6.22 6.54
N ILE A 184 16.91 6.76 6.11
CA ILE A 184 17.04 7.44 4.82
C ILE A 184 16.84 6.45 3.66
N GLU A 185 17.50 5.28 3.70
CA GLU A 185 17.32 4.23 2.69
C GLU A 185 15.85 3.78 2.57
N ILE A 186 15.18 3.60 3.71
CA ILE A 186 13.74 3.27 3.71
C ILE A 186 12.94 4.42 3.10
N SER A 187 13.24 5.67 3.44
CA SER A 187 12.56 6.85 2.89
C SER A 187 12.76 6.99 1.37
N GLU A 188 13.96 6.72 0.88
CA GLU A 188 14.28 6.70 -0.55
C GLU A 188 13.53 5.59 -1.29
N LYS A 189 13.49 4.39 -0.70
CA LYS A 189 12.72 3.25 -1.23
C LYS A 189 11.22 3.54 -1.29
N LEU A 190 10.68 4.19 -0.27
CA LEU A 190 9.26 4.55 -0.19
C LEU A 190 8.92 5.81 -1.01
N GLY A 191 9.93 6.60 -1.38
CA GLY A 191 9.75 7.88 -2.08
C GLY A 191 9.12 8.98 -1.23
N MET A 192 9.10 8.83 0.10
CA MET A 192 8.53 9.82 1.02
C MET A 192 9.24 9.84 2.38
N SER A 193 9.05 10.92 3.15
CA SER A 193 9.61 11.02 4.49
C SER A 193 8.99 10.00 5.45
N VAL A 194 9.73 9.61 6.50
CA VAL A 194 9.24 8.74 7.57
C VAL A 194 7.95 9.26 8.19
N THR A 195 7.88 10.57 8.44
CA THR A 195 6.70 11.23 9.00
C THR A 195 5.47 11.10 8.08
N ASP A 196 5.63 11.33 6.77
CA ASP A 196 4.52 11.23 5.82
C ASP A 196 4.07 9.77 5.64
N PHE A 197 5.00 8.84 5.67
CA PHE A 197 4.70 7.41 5.63
C PHE A 197 3.90 6.95 6.86
N LYS A 198 4.26 7.39 8.05
CA LYS A 198 3.50 7.11 9.28
C LYS A 198 2.09 7.66 9.23
N LYS A 199 1.91 8.88 8.69
CA LYS A 199 0.57 9.45 8.47
C LYS A 199 -0.24 8.60 7.50
N LEU A 200 0.39 8.08 6.43
CA LEU A 200 -0.27 7.18 5.49
C LEU A 200 -0.72 5.89 6.18
N VAL A 201 0.17 5.23 6.93
CA VAL A 201 -0.17 4.01 7.68
C VAL A 201 -1.30 4.26 8.69
N SER A 202 -1.28 5.39 9.40
CA SER A 202 -2.37 5.77 10.30
C SER A 202 -3.72 5.94 9.60
N ARG A 203 -3.73 6.48 8.37
CA ARG A 203 -4.94 6.56 7.54
C ARG A 203 -5.44 5.18 7.12
N ILE A 204 -4.53 4.27 6.74
CA ILE A 204 -4.89 2.88 6.40
C ILE A 204 -5.56 2.22 7.60
N GLN A 205 -4.93 2.29 8.78
CA GLN A 205 -5.48 1.72 10.02
C GLN A 205 -6.84 2.30 10.41
N LYS A 206 -7.06 3.57 10.12
CA LYS A 206 -8.36 4.21 10.33
C LYS A 206 -9.40 3.67 9.35
N GLY A 207 -9.06 3.57 8.07
CA GLY A 207 -9.94 3.01 7.05
C GLY A 207 -10.34 1.55 7.33
N GLU A 208 -9.40 0.71 7.78
CA GLU A 208 -9.68 -0.69 8.16
C GLU A 208 -10.64 -0.82 9.36
N LYS A 209 -10.66 0.17 10.26
CA LYS A 209 -11.58 0.17 11.40
C LYS A 209 -12.98 0.67 11.03
N GLU A 210 -13.10 1.43 9.96
CA GLU A 210 -14.36 2.02 9.48
C GLU A 210 -15.05 1.13 8.43
N SER A 211 -14.35 0.10 7.90
CA SER A 211 -14.88 -0.92 6.99
C SER A 211 -15.50 -2.09 7.74
#